data_df8f499c634343d1a38463336d1262b7
#
_entry.id   df8f499c634343d1a38463336d1262b7
#
_cell.length_a   1.000
_cell.length_b   1.000
_cell.length_c   1.000
_cell.angle_alpha   90.00
_cell.angle_beta   90.00
_cell.angle_gamma   90.00
#
_symmetry.space_group_name_H-M   'P 1'
#
loop_
_entity.id
_entity.type
_entity.pdbx_description
1 polymer ?
#
loop_
_entity_poly.entity_id
_entity_poly.type
_entity_poly.pdbx_seq_one_letter_code
_entity_poly.pdbx_strand_id
1 'polypeptide(L)'
;MKTGSYFETAILTICLLSFTASCKTENKKTEYTPWGTVIEDGETGDAEASDSSSSASNFSLADIENNGELIMLTLSGPSTYYDYKGVGLGKDYLLCEKFASSIGVSVRVELCKDTLDMINKLKKGKGDLIAYPLKKGKRSDIAYCGAYQTSKEKDSDQTTASVQWAVNKGNKSLEEALNHWFTPHILANVQKEEKRILSEGLIIHKVYAPMINAAGGVISKYDHLFKKYAPMARIDWRLMAAQCYTESGFDTYAKSWAGYCGLMAIMPGTAKELGIPVSSLTNPEINISASATCMAKFERMFQDIGDPFERLKFRLAAYNAGPWHIRDAMALTRQHGKNPHRWDDVAESVLKLSDPAYYKLPIIKCGYMRGSETVNYVSKIMQRWSSYCGAARGGGVSTGNGLSPNFDHSVPQRATKKYKYHV
;
A
#
# COMPACT_ATOMS: atom_id res chain seq x y z
N MET A 1 30.27 2.50 78.46
CA MET A 1 31.39 3.34 77.94
C MET A 1 31.68 2.83 76.53
N LYS A 2 31.66 3.79 75.65
CA LYS A 2 31.73 3.77 74.15
C LYS A 2 32.84 2.89 73.55
N THR A 3 32.49 2.02 72.64
CA THR A 3 33.30 1.71 71.50
C THR A 3 32.34 1.11 70.43
N GLY A 4 32.06 1.88 69.46
CA GLY A 4 31.32 1.46 68.26
C GLY A 4 31.55 2.51 67.21
N SER A 5 31.57 2.13 66.01
CA SER A 5 31.58 2.95 64.80
C SER A 5 32.96 3.15 64.17
N TYR A 6 33.37 2.15 63.37
CA TYR A 6 34.33 2.33 62.26
C TYR A 6 34.20 1.19 61.21
N PHE A 7 32.99 0.68 60.94
CA PHE A 7 32.84 -0.41 59.98
C PHE A 7 31.87 -0.12 58.82
N GLU A 8 31.33 1.12 58.74
CA GLU A 8 30.33 1.43 57.70
C GLU A 8 30.80 2.35 56.55
N THR A 9 32.06 2.76 56.53
CA THR A 9 32.59 3.70 55.51
C THR A 9 33.48 3.07 54.45
N ALA A 10 33.65 1.75 54.46
CA ALA A 10 34.53 1.05 53.48
C ALA A 10 33.79 0.30 52.36
N ILE A 11 32.45 0.24 52.35
CA ILE A 11 31.66 -0.47 51.33
C ILE A 11 31.04 0.47 50.27
N LEU A 12 31.12 1.78 50.46
CA LEU A 12 30.49 2.75 49.51
C LEU A 12 31.45 3.31 48.44
N THR A 13 32.71 2.85 48.38
CA THR A 13 33.70 3.38 47.43
C THR A 13 34.10 2.39 46.31
N ILE A 14 33.53 1.22 46.26
CA ILE A 14 33.85 0.20 45.22
C ILE A 14 32.75 0.03 44.14
N CYS A 15 31.60 0.71 44.25
CA CYS A 15 30.52 0.64 43.27
C CYS A 15 30.45 1.77 42.23
N LEU A 16 31.51 2.60 42.08
CA LEU A 16 31.47 3.78 41.21
C LEU A 16 32.50 3.78 40.05
N LEU A 17 33.02 2.61 39.66
CA LEU A 17 33.98 2.52 38.55
C LEU A 17 33.71 1.36 37.57
N SER A 18 32.46 1.15 37.21
CA SER A 18 32.16 0.26 36.10
C SER A 18 30.81 0.53 35.44
N PHE A 19 30.66 1.70 34.81
CA PHE A 19 29.59 1.92 33.82
C PHE A 19 29.95 3.06 32.88
N THR A 20 30.88 2.83 31.97
CA THR A 20 30.97 3.57 30.72
C THR A 20 31.28 2.63 29.59
N ALA A 21 30.37 1.67 29.35
CA ALA A 21 30.20 1.06 28.05
C ALA A 21 28.94 1.68 27.44
N SER A 22 29.14 2.80 26.74
CA SER A 22 28.12 3.41 25.90
C SER A 22 27.87 2.46 24.72
N CYS A 23 26.93 1.56 24.86
CA CYS A 23 26.30 0.91 23.70
C CYS A 23 25.58 2.00 22.91
N LYS A 24 26.18 2.46 21.82
CA LYS A 24 25.44 3.11 20.72
C LYS A 24 24.51 2.06 20.14
N THR A 25 23.28 1.99 20.64
CA THR A 25 22.18 1.37 19.93
C THR A 25 21.89 2.24 18.71
N GLU A 26 22.43 1.88 17.57
CA GLU A 26 21.91 2.37 16.30
C GLU A 26 20.46 1.93 16.23
N ASN A 27 19.55 2.90 16.26
CA ASN A 27 18.15 2.66 15.96
C ASN A 27 18.05 2.23 14.48
N LYS A 28 18.08 0.92 14.21
CA LYS A 28 17.70 0.37 12.92
C LYS A 28 16.30 0.89 12.60
N LYS A 29 16.18 1.75 11.61
CA LYS A 29 14.89 2.20 11.09
C LYS A 29 14.20 0.99 10.49
N THR A 30 13.19 0.49 11.18
CA THR A 30 12.31 -0.54 10.64
C THR A 30 11.55 0.05 9.45
N GLU A 31 11.76 -0.47 8.26
CA GLU A 31 11.01 -0.10 7.06
C GLU A 31 9.73 -0.91 6.99
N TYR A 32 8.66 -0.27 6.46
CA TYR A 32 7.34 -0.88 6.39
C TYR A 32 6.80 -0.78 4.98
N THR A 33 6.06 -1.80 4.55
CA THR A 33 5.24 -1.72 3.34
C THR A 33 4.12 -0.69 3.52
N PRO A 34 3.50 -0.20 2.45
CA PRO A 34 2.35 0.71 2.53
C PRO A 34 1.21 0.22 3.43
N TRP A 35 1.10 -1.10 3.62
CA TRP A 35 0.08 -1.76 4.44
C TRP A 35 0.52 -2.04 5.88
N GLY A 36 1.72 -1.59 6.27
CA GLY A 36 2.22 -1.67 7.64
C GLY A 36 2.89 -3.00 8.01
N THR A 37 3.21 -3.85 7.03
CA THR A 37 4.02 -5.04 7.24
C THR A 37 5.48 -4.64 7.41
N VAL A 38 6.16 -5.18 8.43
CA VAL A 38 7.61 -4.95 8.64
C VAL A 38 8.36 -5.59 7.48
N ILE A 39 9.25 -4.81 6.86
CA ILE A 39 10.26 -5.36 5.94
C ILE A 39 11.37 -5.88 6.86
N GLU A 40 11.38 -7.19 7.10
CA GLU A 40 12.49 -7.83 7.80
C GLU A 40 13.70 -7.82 6.87
N ASP A 41 14.70 -6.99 7.18
CA ASP A 41 16.02 -7.17 6.63
C ASP A 41 16.51 -8.56 7.08
N GLY A 42 16.66 -9.47 6.13
CA GLY A 42 17.21 -10.79 6.42
C GLY A 42 18.51 -10.62 7.22
N GLU A 43 18.55 -11.22 8.42
CA GLU A 43 19.75 -11.21 9.24
C GLU A 43 20.91 -11.76 8.42
N THR A 44 21.77 -10.87 7.96
CA THR A 44 23.11 -11.27 7.53
C THR A 44 23.89 -11.56 8.79
N GLY A 45 24.00 -12.83 9.14
CA GLY A 45 24.98 -13.27 10.14
C GLY A 45 26.35 -12.70 9.77
N ASP A 46 26.97 -12.00 10.71
CA ASP A 46 28.34 -11.53 10.61
C ASP A 46 29.30 -12.72 10.50
N ALA A 47 29.50 -13.21 9.28
CA ALA A 47 30.68 -13.97 8.93
C ALA A 47 31.72 -12.95 8.50
N GLU A 48 32.79 -12.82 9.28
CA GLU A 48 33.97 -12.03 8.91
C GLU A 48 34.38 -12.36 7.47
N ALA A 49 34.08 -11.43 6.55
CA ALA A 49 34.49 -11.56 5.16
C ALA A 49 35.97 -11.25 5.07
N SER A 50 36.76 -12.29 4.93
CA SER A 50 38.10 -12.17 4.34
C SER A 50 37.98 -11.42 3.00
N ASP A 51 38.74 -10.36 2.88
CA ASP A 51 38.85 -9.49 1.70
C ASP A 51 39.42 -10.31 0.52
N SER A 52 38.53 -11.01 -0.19
CA SER A 52 38.81 -11.56 -1.51
C SER A 52 37.93 -10.78 -2.47
N SER A 53 38.55 -10.08 -3.40
CA SER A 53 37.94 -9.41 -4.55
C SER A 53 37.02 -10.37 -5.31
N SER A 54 35.81 -10.61 -4.80
CA SER A 54 34.78 -11.37 -5.49
C SER A 54 34.20 -10.48 -6.58
N SER A 55 34.58 -10.74 -7.83
CA SER A 55 33.80 -10.35 -9.00
C SER A 55 32.32 -10.64 -8.67
N ALA A 56 31.48 -9.59 -8.74
CA ALA A 56 30.03 -9.70 -8.51
C ALA A 56 29.53 -10.92 -9.30
N SER A 57 29.09 -11.95 -8.59
CA SER A 57 28.61 -13.18 -9.22
C SER A 57 27.32 -12.84 -9.95
N ASN A 58 27.41 -12.82 -11.29
CA ASN A 58 26.23 -12.67 -12.13
C ASN A 58 25.40 -13.95 -11.98
N PHE A 59 24.29 -13.86 -11.28
CA PHE A 59 23.32 -14.93 -11.21
C PHE A 59 22.86 -15.28 -12.63
N SER A 60 23.06 -16.51 -13.06
CA SER A 60 22.54 -17.02 -14.32
C SER A 60 21.03 -17.27 -14.21
N LEU A 61 20.35 -17.53 -15.34
CA LEU A 61 18.94 -17.92 -15.31
C LEU A 61 18.72 -19.16 -14.42
N ALA A 62 19.61 -20.15 -14.50
CA ALA A 62 19.54 -21.36 -13.66
C ALA A 62 19.68 -21.05 -12.17
N ASP A 63 20.50 -20.07 -11.79
CA ASP A 63 20.64 -19.65 -10.40
C ASP A 63 19.35 -18.99 -9.89
N ILE A 64 18.70 -18.16 -10.74
CA ILE A 64 17.42 -17.52 -10.44
C ILE A 64 16.33 -18.61 -10.25
N GLU A 65 16.24 -19.58 -11.14
CA GLU A 65 15.32 -20.71 -11.05
C GLU A 65 15.55 -21.54 -9.79
N ASN A 66 16.80 -21.84 -9.45
CA ASN A 66 17.17 -22.58 -8.25
C ASN A 66 16.83 -21.80 -6.95
N ASN A 67 17.01 -20.48 -6.95
CA ASN A 67 16.66 -19.64 -5.81
C ASN A 67 15.15 -19.39 -5.69
N GLY A 68 14.37 -19.65 -6.75
CA GLY A 68 12.93 -19.47 -6.78
C GLY A 68 12.47 -18.01 -6.78
N GLU A 69 13.39 -17.06 -6.98
CA GLU A 69 13.09 -15.62 -6.92
C GLU A 69 13.84 -14.83 -8.01
N LEU A 70 13.10 -13.94 -8.70
CA LEU A 70 13.63 -12.96 -9.63
C LEU A 70 13.55 -11.56 -9.01
N ILE A 71 14.69 -10.89 -8.83
CA ILE A 71 14.74 -9.55 -8.24
C ILE A 71 14.59 -8.49 -9.32
N MET A 72 13.43 -7.82 -9.31
CA MET A 72 13.07 -6.75 -10.22
C MET A 72 13.51 -5.40 -9.68
N LEU A 73 14.41 -4.70 -10.37
CA LEU A 73 14.77 -3.32 -10.11
C LEU A 73 13.85 -2.38 -10.90
N THR A 74 13.22 -1.43 -10.22
CA THR A 74 12.30 -0.50 -10.88
C THR A 74 12.13 0.80 -10.09
N LEU A 75 11.37 1.76 -10.65
CA LEU A 75 10.91 2.96 -9.96
C LEU A 75 9.42 2.86 -9.67
N SER A 76 8.98 3.50 -8.59
CA SER A 76 7.54 3.64 -8.35
C SER A 76 6.90 4.49 -9.44
N GLY A 77 5.74 4.04 -9.95
CA GLY A 77 4.98 4.77 -10.98
C GLY A 77 3.85 3.95 -11.56
N PRO A 78 2.86 4.61 -12.20
CA PRO A 78 1.63 3.97 -12.67
C PRO A 78 1.85 2.89 -13.74
N SER A 79 2.92 2.99 -14.53
CA SER A 79 3.25 2.00 -15.57
C SER A 79 4.34 1.03 -15.15
N THR A 80 5.09 1.32 -14.11
CA THR A 80 6.25 0.55 -13.66
C THR A 80 5.89 -0.38 -12.52
N TYR A 81 5.75 0.17 -11.32
CA TYR A 81 5.30 -0.55 -10.13
C TYR A 81 4.63 0.40 -9.14
N TYR A 82 3.54 -0.02 -8.57
CA TYR A 82 2.91 0.58 -7.40
C TYR A 82 2.12 -0.47 -6.62
N ASP A 83 2.00 -0.28 -5.31
CA ASP A 83 1.11 -1.09 -4.50
C ASP A 83 -0.33 -0.60 -4.65
N TYR A 84 -1.24 -1.50 -4.92
CA TYR A 84 -2.66 -1.23 -4.98
C TYR A 84 -3.41 -2.22 -4.10
N LYS A 85 -3.84 -1.76 -2.94
CA LYS A 85 -4.54 -2.60 -1.95
C LYS A 85 -3.75 -3.86 -1.56
N GLY A 86 -2.44 -3.74 -1.40
CA GLY A 86 -1.55 -4.86 -1.04
C GLY A 86 -1.22 -5.80 -2.18
N VAL A 87 -1.46 -5.39 -3.44
CA VAL A 87 -1.06 -6.13 -4.64
C VAL A 87 -0.24 -5.23 -5.54
N GLY A 88 0.87 -5.73 -6.03
CA GLY A 88 1.69 -5.02 -6.99
C GLY A 88 0.95 -4.84 -8.32
N LEU A 89 0.97 -3.63 -8.85
CA LEU A 89 0.44 -3.28 -10.16
C LEU A 89 1.45 -2.44 -10.96
N GLY A 90 1.10 -2.21 -12.20
CA GLY A 90 1.91 -1.53 -13.20
C GLY A 90 2.25 -2.48 -14.34
N LYS A 91 2.21 -1.98 -15.54
CA LYS A 91 2.43 -2.77 -16.76
C LYS A 91 3.76 -3.54 -16.71
N ASP A 92 4.85 -2.85 -16.31
CA ASP A 92 6.17 -3.49 -16.28
C ASP A 92 6.28 -4.55 -15.19
N TYR A 93 5.64 -4.33 -14.03
CA TYR A 93 5.53 -5.33 -12.97
C TYR A 93 4.74 -6.55 -13.42
N LEU A 94 3.55 -6.37 -13.99
CA LEU A 94 2.71 -7.47 -14.46
C LEU A 94 3.39 -8.29 -15.57
N LEU A 95 4.16 -7.64 -16.44
CA LEU A 95 5.00 -8.34 -17.43
C LEU A 95 6.08 -9.16 -16.74
N CYS A 96 6.78 -8.58 -15.75
CA CYS A 96 7.82 -9.26 -15.00
C CYS A 96 7.25 -10.47 -14.22
N GLU A 97 6.10 -10.32 -13.59
CA GLU A 97 5.40 -11.39 -12.87
C GLU A 97 5.02 -12.56 -13.80
N LYS A 98 4.52 -12.25 -15.02
CA LYS A 98 4.22 -13.28 -16.01
C LYS A 98 5.47 -13.99 -16.53
N PHE A 99 6.57 -13.27 -16.73
CA PHE A 99 7.85 -13.87 -17.09
C PHE A 99 8.35 -14.78 -15.96
N ALA A 100 8.39 -14.29 -14.73
CA ALA A 100 8.82 -15.07 -13.56
C ALA A 100 7.97 -16.33 -13.39
N SER A 101 6.65 -16.21 -13.53
CA SER A 101 5.74 -17.36 -13.49
C SER A 101 6.03 -18.38 -14.61
N SER A 102 6.46 -17.95 -15.80
CA SER A 102 6.80 -18.84 -16.90
C SER A 102 8.06 -19.67 -16.68
N ILE A 103 8.95 -19.19 -15.81
CA ILE A 103 10.17 -19.89 -15.38
C ILE A 103 10.05 -20.47 -13.95
N GLY A 104 8.85 -20.44 -13.37
CA GLY A 104 8.55 -21.09 -12.07
C GLY A 104 9.07 -20.37 -10.83
N VAL A 105 9.35 -19.05 -10.91
CA VAL A 105 9.87 -18.26 -9.79
C VAL A 105 8.91 -17.13 -9.39
N SER A 106 9.09 -16.59 -8.18
CA SER A 106 8.39 -15.40 -7.70
C SER A 106 9.15 -14.12 -8.04
N VAL A 107 8.46 -12.96 -8.01
CA VAL A 107 9.10 -11.66 -8.19
C VAL A 107 9.29 -10.97 -6.85
N ARG A 108 10.52 -10.52 -6.56
CA ARG A 108 10.79 -9.55 -5.50
C ARG A 108 11.08 -8.19 -6.11
N VAL A 109 10.33 -7.18 -5.69
CA VAL A 109 10.49 -5.81 -6.20
C VAL A 109 11.45 -5.04 -5.30
N GLU A 110 12.47 -4.47 -5.91
CA GLU A 110 13.40 -3.54 -5.28
C GLU A 110 13.21 -2.14 -5.88
N LEU A 111 12.63 -1.23 -5.10
CA LEU A 111 12.44 0.15 -5.52
C LEU A 111 13.75 0.92 -5.47
N CYS A 112 14.07 1.58 -6.56
CA CYS A 112 15.27 2.38 -6.73
C CYS A 112 14.94 3.88 -6.67
N LYS A 113 15.93 4.70 -6.38
CA LYS A 113 15.77 6.17 -6.32
C LYS A 113 15.65 6.79 -7.70
N ASP A 114 16.48 6.33 -8.62
CA ASP A 114 16.55 6.80 -10.01
C ASP A 114 17.17 5.74 -10.93
N THR A 115 17.30 6.04 -12.21
CA THR A 115 17.88 5.17 -13.22
C THR A 115 19.34 4.84 -12.96
N LEU A 116 20.09 5.73 -12.32
CA LEU A 116 21.50 5.50 -12.01
C LEU A 116 21.63 4.49 -10.84
N ASP A 117 20.78 4.62 -9.83
CA ASP A 117 20.70 3.68 -8.71
C ASP A 117 20.33 2.27 -9.20
N MET A 118 19.33 2.15 -10.10
CA MET A 118 18.97 0.87 -10.73
C MET A 118 20.17 0.20 -11.41
N ILE A 119 20.91 0.94 -12.22
CA ILE A 119 22.07 0.42 -12.96
C ILE A 119 23.19 0.02 -11.98
N ASN A 120 23.43 0.84 -10.96
CA ASN A 120 24.43 0.53 -9.95
C ASN A 120 24.09 -0.70 -9.13
N LYS A 121 22.80 -0.88 -8.76
CA LYS A 121 22.33 -2.08 -8.07
C LYS A 121 22.44 -3.32 -8.95
N LEU A 122 22.05 -3.22 -10.23
CA LEU A 122 22.19 -4.32 -11.20
C LEU A 122 23.67 -4.76 -11.32
N LYS A 123 24.59 -3.81 -11.46
CA LYS A 123 26.05 -4.08 -11.56
C LYS A 123 26.62 -4.75 -10.30
N LYS A 124 26.08 -4.40 -9.13
CA LYS A 124 26.49 -4.97 -7.84
C LYS A 124 25.82 -6.32 -7.53
N GLY A 125 25.03 -6.88 -8.44
CA GLY A 125 24.29 -8.11 -8.23
C GLY A 125 23.18 -7.99 -7.18
N LYS A 126 22.68 -6.77 -6.89
CA LYS A 126 21.57 -6.53 -5.95
C LYS A 126 20.20 -6.63 -6.65
N GLY A 127 20.16 -7.08 -7.88
CA GLY A 127 18.97 -7.37 -8.65
C GLY A 127 19.35 -7.99 -9.98
N ASP A 128 18.40 -8.67 -10.61
CA ASP A 128 18.61 -9.50 -11.80
C ASP A 128 18.17 -8.78 -13.07
N LEU A 129 17.09 -7.99 -12.95
CA LEU A 129 16.40 -7.37 -14.09
C LEU A 129 16.03 -5.92 -13.76
N ILE A 130 16.35 -4.98 -14.64
CA ILE A 130 15.72 -3.66 -14.65
C ILE A 130 14.45 -3.72 -15.50
N ALA A 131 13.29 -3.81 -14.85
CA ALA A 131 11.98 -3.70 -15.50
C ALA A 131 11.50 -2.24 -15.45
N TYR A 132 12.14 -1.43 -16.28
CA TYR A 132 11.88 -0.01 -16.45
C TYR A 132 12.18 0.39 -17.89
N PRO A 133 11.41 1.28 -18.53
CA PRO A 133 11.64 1.71 -19.90
C PRO A 133 12.92 2.58 -20.04
N LEU A 134 14.06 1.92 -20.15
CA LEU A 134 15.34 2.61 -20.38
C LEU A 134 15.48 3.04 -21.83
N LYS A 135 15.94 4.28 -22.05
CA LYS A 135 16.38 4.71 -23.39
C LYS A 135 17.65 3.94 -23.76
N LYS A 136 17.64 3.31 -24.93
CA LYS A 136 18.82 2.62 -25.46
C LYS A 136 19.96 3.61 -25.64
N GLY A 137 21.09 3.35 -25.00
CA GLY A 137 22.30 4.16 -25.05
C GLY A 137 23.55 3.29 -25.26
N LYS A 138 24.67 3.90 -25.61
CA LYS A 138 25.97 3.20 -25.70
C LYS A 138 26.49 2.93 -24.26
N ARG A 139 26.00 1.89 -23.63
CA ARG A 139 26.50 1.41 -22.33
C ARG A 139 27.10 0.03 -22.50
N SER A 140 28.30 -0.17 -21.96
CA SER A 140 29.07 -1.41 -22.11
C SER A 140 28.79 -2.44 -21.04
N ASP A 141 28.06 -2.07 -20.01
CA ASP A 141 27.91 -2.77 -18.73
C ASP A 141 26.54 -3.45 -18.56
N ILE A 142 25.56 -3.10 -19.37
CA ILE A 142 24.22 -3.70 -19.38
C ILE A 142 23.86 -4.21 -20.77
N ALA A 143 23.03 -5.26 -20.82
CA ALA A 143 22.40 -5.77 -22.03
C ALA A 143 20.93 -5.38 -22.05
N TYR A 144 20.48 -4.80 -23.16
CA TYR A 144 19.09 -4.43 -23.33
C TYR A 144 18.27 -5.61 -23.85
N CYS A 145 17.12 -5.86 -23.26
CA CYS A 145 16.25 -6.99 -23.57
C CYS A 145 14.77 -6.59 -23.58
N GLY A 146 13.92 -7.42 -24.19
CA GLY A 146 12.47 -7.22 -24.16
C GLY A 146 12.05 -5.92 -24.84
N ALA A 147 12.30 -5.77 -26.15
CA ALA A 147 11.92 -4.57 -26.89
C ALA A 147 10.40 -4.50 -27.13
N TYR A 148 9.76 -3.43 -26.67
CA TYR A 148 8.41 -3.09 -27.10
C TYR A 148 8.39 -1.71 -27.77
N GLN A 149 7.74 -1.64 -28.93
CA GLN A 149 7.56 -0.37 -29.63
C GLN A 149 6.49 0.44 -28.92
N THR A 150 6.84 1.65 -28.51
CA THR A 150 5.81 2.66 -28.18
C THR A 150 5.11 3.02 -29.49
N SER A 151 3.78 3.02 -29.48
CA SER A 151 2.97 3.45 -30.63
C SER A 151 3.47 4.78 -31.17
N LYS A 152 3.69 4.85 -32.49
CA LYS A 152 3.99 6.10 -33.19
C LYS A 152 2.86 7.08 -32.90
N GLU A 153 3.16 8.19 -32.25
CA GLU A 153 2.31 9.37 -32.37
C GLU A 153 2.37 9.81 -33.83
N LYS A 154 1.20 9.96 -34.45
CA LYS A 154 1.02 10.11 -35.91
C LYS A 154 1.59 11.43 -36.49
N ASP A 155 2.24 12.28 -35.69
CA ASP A 155 2.59 13.64 -36.13
C ASP A 155 3.99 14.14 -35.74
N SER A 156 4.96 13.26 -35.50
CA SER A 156 6.34 13.72 -35.35
C SER A 156 7.32 12.83 -36.09
N ASP A 157 8.10 13.44 -36.97
CA ASP A 157 9.21 12.87 -37.74
C ASP A 157 10.43 12.53 -36.84
N GLN A 158 10.22 12.40 -35.54
CA GLN A 158 11.25 12.01 -34.56
C GLN A 158 11.22 10.49 -34.38
N THR A 159 12.32 9.86 -34.75
CA THR A 159 12.64 8.45 -34.51
C THR A 159 12.42 8.14 -33.02
N THR A 160 11.31 7.49 -32.71
CA THR A 160 10.98 7.08 -31.34
C THR A 160 12.07 6.12 -30.84
N ALA A 161 12.83 6.55 -29.84
CA ALA A 161 13.85 5.73 -29.19
C ALA A 161 13.18 4.45 -28.65
N SER A 162 13.65 3.27 -29.09
CA SER A 162 13.16 2.01 -28.57
C SER A 162 13.45 1.94 -27.06
N VAL A 163 12.44 1.72 -26.28
CA VAL A 163 12.52 1.59 -24.81
C VAL A 163 12.62 0.11 -24.48
N GLN A 164 13.59 -0.26 -23.67
CA GLN A 164 13.87 -1.66 -23.36
C GLN A 164 14.17 -1.85 -21.88
N TRP A 165 13.92 -3.05 -21.39
CA TRP A 165 14.43 -3.51 -20.11
C TRP A 165 15.94 -3.80 -20.23
N ALA A 166 16.58 -4.08 -19.10
CA ALA A 166 18.01 -4.40 -19.11
C ALA A 166 18.37 -5.41 -18.05
N VAL A 167 19.35 -6.24 -18.38
CA VAL A 167 20.00 -7.20 -17.49
C VAL A 167 21.50 -6.91 -17.42
N ASN A 168 22.20 -7.53 -16.48
CA ASN A 168 23.65 -7.49 -16.48
C ASN A 168 24.20 -8.13 -17.78
N LYS A 169 25.15 -7.48 -18.41
CA LYS A 169 25.72 -7.94 -19.70
C LYS A 169 26.31 -9.36 -19.62
N GLY A 170 26.74 -9.79 -18.43
CA GLY A 170 27.25 -11.16 -18.20
C GLY A 170 26.17 -12.22 -18.16
N ASN A 171 24.90 -11.85 -17.98
CA ASN A 171 23.78 -12.79 -17.87
C ASN A 171 23.09 -13.01 -19.22
N LYS A 172 23.79 -13.67 -20.15
CA LYS A 172 23.28 -13.96 -21.49
C LYS A 172 22.06 -14.89 -21.49
N SER A 173 22.02 -15.86 -20.56
CA SER A 173 20.90 -16.79 -20.47
C SER A 173 19.58 -16.08 -20.13
N LEU A 174 19.60 -15.12 -19.20
CA LEU A 174 18.42 -14.32 -18.87
C LEU A 174 18.04 -13.36 -19.99
N GLU A 175 19.05 -12.73 -20.67
CA GLU A 175 18.83 -11.86 -21.82
C GLU A 175 18.09 -12.61 -22.96
N GLU A 176 18.60 -13.78 -23.32
CA GLU A 176 18.02 -14.63 -24.38
C GLU A 176 16.62 -15.12 -24.02
N ALA A 177 16.42 -15.57 -22.77
CA ALA A 177 15.11 -15.98 -22.29
C ALA A 177 14.08 -14.85 -22.36
N LEU A 178 14.41 -13.65 -21.90
CA LEU A 178 13.56 -12.46 -21.97
C LEU A 178 13.24 -12.05 -23.41
N ASN A 179 14.24 -12.05 -24.30
CA ASN A 179 14.06 -11.69 -25.70
C ASN A 179 13.18 -12.70 -26.44
N HIS A 180 13.28 -13.99 -26.10
CA HIS A 180 12.42 -15.03 -26.68
C HIS A 180 10.99 -14.97 -26.15
N TRP A 181 10.83 -14.74 -24.83
CA TRP A 181 9.54 -14.70 -24.17
C TRP A 181 8.72 -13.45 -24.55
N PHE A 182 9.39 -12.30 -24.74
CA PHE A 182 8.72 -11.02 -24.93
C PHE A 182 8.13 -10.90 -26.33
N THR A 183 6.80 -10.86 -26.42
CA THR A 183 6.08 -10.67 -27.68
C THR A 183 5.09 -9.52 -27.59
N PRO A 184 4.75 -8.84 -28.71
CA PRO A 184 3.70 -7.81 -28.73
C PRO A 184 2.34 -8.29 -28.20
N HIS A 185 2.04 -9.59 -28.41
CA HIS A 185 0.81 -10.20 -27.91
C HIS A 185 0.77 -10.28 -26.38
N ILE A 186 1.88 -10.64 -25.73
CA ILE A 186 1.97 -10.66 -24.27
C ILE A 186 1.77 -9.25 -23.71
N LEU A 187 2.37 -8.24 -24.33
CA LEU A 187 2.19 -6.84 -23.94
C LEU A 187 0.72 -6.41 -24.02
N ALA A 188 0.04 -6.72 -25.15
CA ALA A 188 -1.37 -6.39 -25.34
C ALA A 188 -2.26 -7.09 -24.30
N ASN A 189 -1.98 -8.35 -23.99
CA ASN A 189 -2.70 -9.11 -22.98
C ASN A 189 -2.53 -8.51 -21.58
N VAL A 190 -1.31 -8.13 -21.19
CA VAL A 190 -1.06 -7.50 -19.90
C VAL A 190 -1.77 -6.16 -19.79
N GLN A 191 -1.74 -5.34 -20.83
CA GLN A 191 -2.45 -4.06 -20.84
C GLN A 191 -3.99 -4.25 -20.74
N LYS A 192 -4.53 -5.26 -21.40
CA LYS A 192 -5.95 -5.60 -21.28
C LYS A 192 -6.30 -6.10 -19.87
N GLU A 193 -5.44 -6.92 -19.29
CA GLU A 193 -5.60 -7.43 -17.93
C GLU A 193 -5.52 -6.31 -16.91
N GLU A 194 -4.53 -5.43 -17.00
CA GLU A 194 -4.42 -4.25 -16.12
C GLU A 194 -5.67 -3.37 -16.16
N LYS A 195 -6.17 -3.08 -17.37
CA LYS A 195 -7.42 -2.33 -17.55
C LYS A 195 -8.61 -3.06 -16.92
N ARG A 196 -8.71 -4.38 -17.08
CA ARG A 196 -9.76 -5.19 -16.46
C ARG A 196 -9.67 -5.12 -14.93
N ILE A 197 -8.50 -5.33 -14.38
CA ILE A 197 -8.19 -5.23 -12.96
C ILE A 197 -8.65 -3.88 -12.39
N LEU A 198 -8.29 -2.81 -13.05
CA LEU A 198 -8.63 -1.45 -12.62
C LEU A 198 -10.12 -1.13 -12.78
N SER A 199 -10.80 -1.75 -13.75
CA SER A 199 -12.25 -1.59 -13.95
C SER A 199 -13.09 -2.44 -12.99
N GLU A 200 -12.65 -3.64 -12.66
CA GLU A 200 -13.32 -4.52 -11.69
C GLU A 200 -13.25 -4.00 -10.25
N GLY A 201 -12.25 -3.16 -9.93
CA GLY A 201 -12.19 -2.41 -8.67
C GLY A 201 -13.30 -1.36 -8.52
N LEU A 202 -14.00 -1.03 -9.60
CA LEU A 202 -15.21 -0.22 -9.59
C LEU A 202 -16.42 -1.14 -9.45
N ILE A 203 -16.73 -1.56 -8.22
CA ILE A 203 -17.99 -2.27 -7.96
C ILE A 203 -19.14 -1.31 -8.26
N ILE A 204 -19.72 -1.45 -9.45
CA ILE A 204 -20.93 -0.71 -9.83
C ILE A 204 -22.10 -1.43 -9.19
N HIS A 205 -22.44 -1.02 -7.96
CA HIS A 205 -23.63 -1.51 -7.32
C HIS A 205 -24.87 -1.00 -8.06
N LYS A 206 -25.55 -1.86 -8.80
CA LYS A 206 -26.85 -1.57 -9.42
C LYS A 206 -28.00 -1.51 -8.38
N VAL A 207 -27.72 -1.69 -7.10
CA VAL A 207 -28.73 -1.73 -6.04
C VAL A 207 -29.01 -0.31 -5.55
N TYR A 208 -30.17 0.19 -5.90
CA TYR A 208 -30.66 1.53 -5.54
C TYR A 208 -31.17 1.65 -4.10
N ALA A 209 -31.39 0.55 -3.40
CA ALA A 209 -31.87 0.56 -2.03
C ALA A 209 -30.70 0.31 -1.05
N PRO A 210 -30.12 1.34 -0.44
CA PRO A 210 -28.99 1.18 0.48
C PRO A 210 -29.42 0.60 1.85
N MET A 211 -30.73 0.37 2.09
CA MET A 211 -31.29 -0.17 3.32
C MET A 211 -32.40 -1.17 2.98
N ILE A 212 -32.46 -2.28 3.74
CA ILE A 212 -33.54 -3.26 3.62
C ILE A 212 -34.87 -2.65 4.06
N ASN A 213 -34.88 -1.89 5.16
CA ASN A 213 -36.05 -1.19 5.68
C ASN A 213 -35.61 0.15 6.30
N ALA A 214 -35.79 1.22 5.56
CA ALA A 214 -35.43 2.56 6.03
C ALA A 214 -36.31 3.04 7.19
N ALA A 215 -37.62 2.75 7.18
CA ALA A 215 -38.53 3.13 8.23
C ALA A 215 -38.26 2.39 9.56
N GLY A 216 -37.83 1.12 9.47
CA GLY A 216 -37.46 0.30 10.64
C GLY A 216 -35.97 0.42 11.02
N GLY A 217 -35.19 1.26 10.33
CA GLY A 217 -33.77 1.44 10.63
C GLY A 217 -32.91 0.20 10.33
N VAL A 218 -33.39 -0.74 9.50
CA VAL A 218 -32.66 -1.95 9.11
C VAL A 218 -31.86 -1.69 7.85
N ILE A 219 -30.53 -1.71 7.97
CA ILE A 219 -29.61 -1.46 6.84
C ILE A 219 -29.39 -2.76 6.06
N SER A 220 -29.01 -3.83 6.75
CA SER A 220 -28.67 -5.12 6.14
C SER A 220 -29.02 -6.29 7.07
N LYS A 221 -28.98 -7.50 6.54
CA LYS A 221 -29.11 -8.73 7.36
C LYS A 221 -27.93 -8.93 8.33
N TYR A 222 -26.86 -8.14 8.21
CA TYR A 222 -25.66 -8.23 9.03
C TYR A 222 -25.61 -7.19 10.15
N ASP A 223 -26.64 -6.38 10.36
CA ASP A 223 -26.65 -5.29 11.35
C ASP A 223 -26.30 -5.76 12.76
N HIS A 224 -26.70 -6.97 13.13
CA HIS A 224 -26.35 -7.57 14.42
C HIS A 224 -24.85 -7.79 14.59
N LEU A 225 -24.14 -8.16 13.51
CA LEU A 225 -22.67 -8.31 13.51
C LEU A 225 -21.97 -6.95 13.57
N PHE A 226 -22.46 -5.97 12.80
CA PHE A 226 -21.92 -4.61 12.88
C PHE A 226 -22.05 -4.04 14.29
N LYS A 227 -23.22 -4.19 14.92
CA LYS A 227 -23.44 -3.77 16.32
C LYS A 227 -22.54 -4.51 17.31
N LYS A 228 -22.23 -5.79 17.07
CA LYS A 228 -21.34 -6.60 17.90
C LYS A 228 -19.88 -6.12 17.82
N TYR A 229 -19.37 -5.83 16.62
CA TYR A 229 -17.93 -5.59 16.39
C TYR A 229 -17.53 -4.10 16.29
N ALA A 230 -18.43 -3.19 15.96
CA ALA A 230 -18.13 -1.76 15.88
C ALA A 230 -17.54 -1.15 17.17
N PRO A 231 -17.97 -1.56 18.38
CA PRO A 231 -17.37 -1.05 19.62
C PRO A 231 -15.88 -1.36 19.76
N MET A 232 -15.41 -2.51 19.25
CA MET A 232 -13.98 -2.86 19.25
C MET A 232 -13.15 -1.86 18.44
N ALA A 233 -13.70 -1.38 17.34
CA ALA A 233 -13.08 -0.36 16.49
C ALA A 233 -13.37 1.07 16.97
N ARG A 234 -14.18 1.28 18.03
CA ARG A 234 -14.64 2.60 18.50
C ARG A 234 -15.29 3.43 17.40
N ILE A 235 -16.17 2.83 16.61
CA ILE A 235 -16.93 3.48 15.56
C ILE A 235 -18.43 3.20 15.69
N ASP A 236 -19.23 4.03 15.03
CA ASP A 236 -20.66 3.77 14.87
C ASP A 236 -20.86 2.54 13.98
N TRP A 237 -21.73 1.61 14.38
CA TRP A 237 -22.03 0.41 13.60
C TRP A 237 -22.57 0.71 12.20
N ARG A 238 -23.28 1.85 12.04
CA ARG A 238 -23.80 2.32 10.74
C ARG A 238 -22.70 2.79 9.81
N LEU A 239 -21.60 3.31 10.38
CA LEU A 239 -20.40 3.60 9.60
C LEU A 239 -19.78 2.31 9.06
N MET A 240 -19.67 1.27 9.89
CA MET A 240 -19.16 -0.03 9.46
C MET A 240 -20.08 -0.64 8.38
N ALA A 241 -21.40 -0.49 8.51
CA ALA A 241 -22.33 -0.89 7.45
C ALA A 241 -22.16 -0.07 6.17
N ALA A 242 -21.92 1.25 6.27
CA ALA A 242 -21.64 2.11 5.11
C ALA A 242 -20.33 1.73 4.41
N GLN A 243 -19.33 1.37 5.18
CA GLN A 243 -18.06 0.83 4.65
C GLN A 243 -18.29 -0.50 3.94
N CYS A 244 -18.98 -1.46 4.58
CA CYS A 244 -19.31 -2.76 4.01
C CYS A 244 -20.05 -2.64 2.68
N TYR A 245 -21.03 -1.76 2.60
CA TYR A 245 -21.74 -1.51 1.34
C TYR A 245 -20.80 -0.97 0.25
N THR A 246 -19.84 -0.12 0.61
CA THR A 246 -18.88 0.46 -0.34
C THR A 246 -17.88 -0.60 -0.83
N GLU A 247 -17.49 -1.55 0.05
CA GLU A 247 -16.56 -2.62 -0.26
C GLU A 247 -17.17 -3.73 -1.12
N SER A 248 -18.38 -4.19 -0.79
CA SER A 248 -18.98 -5.37 -1.40
C SER A 248 -20.46 -5.26 -1.76
N GLY A 249 -21.16 -4.18 -1.36
CA GLY A 249 -22.62 -4.11 -1.44
C GLY A 249 -23.31 -5.17 -0.56
N PHE A 250 -22.70 -5.58 0.53
CA PHE A 250 -23.12 -6.67 1.40
C PHE A 250 -23.03 -8.07 0.76
N ASP A 251 -22.20 -8.25 -0.28
CA ASP A 251 -21.97 -9.57 -0.85
C ASP A 251 -20.89 -10.34 -0.07
N THR A 252 -21.30 -11.44 0.56
CA THR A 252 -20.43 -12.32 1.34
C THR A 252 -19.40 -13.04 0.47
N TYR A 253 -19.72 -13.25 -0.81
CA TYR A 253 -18.87 -13.97 -1.76
C TYR A 253 -18.12 -13.03 -2.70
N ALA A 254 -18.15 -11.73 -2.42
CA ALA A 254 -17.37 -10.77 -3.18
C ALA A 254 -15.91 -11.21 -3.23
N LYS A 255 -15.36 -11.28 -4.43
CA LYS A 255 -13.96 -11.59 -4.69
C LYS A 255 -13.44 -10.65 -5.75
N SER A 256 -12.22 -10.16 -5.59
CA SER A 256 -11.53 -9.50 -6.69
C SER A 256 -10.43 -10.40 -7.24
N TRP A 257 -9.95 -10.03 -8.40
CA TRP A 257 -8.74 -10.61 -8.98
C TRP A 257 -7.51 -10.44 -8.03
N ALA A 258 -7.46 -9.36 -7.23
CA ALA A 258 -6.44 -9.10 -6.22
C ALA A 258 -6.57 -10.02 -4.99
N GLY A 259 -7.60 -10.90 -4.98
CA GLY A 259 -7.82 -11.89 -3.96
C GLY A 259 -8.52 -11.39 -2.70
N TYR A 260 -8.96 -10.12 -2.62
CA TYR A 260 -9.78 -9.72 -1.48
C TYR A 260 -11.10 -10.50 -1.45
N CYS A 261 -11.58 -10.81 -0.26
CA CYS A 261 -12.73 -11.66 -0.06
C CYS A 261 -13.71 -11.07 0.94
N GLY A 262 -14.99 -11.34 0.69
CA GLY A 262 -16.10 -11.18 1.63
C GLY A 262 -16.57 -9.74 1.81
N LEU A 263 -17.42 -9.56 2.79
CA LEU A 263 -18.20 -8.35 3.07
C LEU A 263 -17.38 -7.07 3.15
N MET A 264 -16.22 -7.13 3.80
CA MET A 264 -15.37 -5.99 4.11
C MET A 264 -14.10 -5.96 3.22
N ALA A 265 -14.07 -6.74 2.14
CA ALA A 265 -12.98 -6.81 1.17
C ALA A 265 -11.59 -7.00 1.81
N ILE A 266 -11.47 -7.97 2.74
CA ILE A 266 -10.21 -8.25 3.43
C ILE A 266 -9.19 -8.86 2.45
N MET A 267 -8.00 -8.27 2.39
CA MET A 267 -6.91 -8.75 1.57
C MET A 267 -6.24 -9.99 2.18
N PRO A 268 -5.72 -10.93 1.36
CA PRO A 268 -5.01 -12.11 1.85
C PRO A 268 -3.83 -11.79 2.76
N GLY A 269 -3.07 -10.73 2.45
CA GLY A 269 -1.98 -10.25 3.29
C GLY A 269 -2.44 -9.81 4.67
N THR A 270 -3.54 -9.06 4.73
CA THR A 270 -4.18 -8.64 5.98
C THR A 270 -4.71 -9.84 6.77
N ALA A 271 -5.33 -10.82 6.10
CA ALA A 271 -5.79 -12.05 6.75
C ALA A 271 -4.62 -12.81 7.38
N LYS A 272 -3.51 -12.96 6.66
CA LYS A 272 -2.27 -13.59 7.16
C LYS A 272 -1.73 -12.86 8.38
N GLU A 273 -1.66 -11.54 8.35
CA GLU A 273 -1.22 -10.71 9.49
C GLU A 273 -2.11 -10.92 10.74
N LEU A 274 -3.41 -11.12 10.54
CA LEU A 274 -4.37 -11.38 11.61
C LEU A 274 -4.46 -12.86 12.01
N GLY A 275 -3.69 -13.75 11.41
CA GLY A 275 -3.74 -15.18 11.66
C GLY A 275 -5.03 -15.86 11.17
N ILE A 276 -5.71 -15.27 10.19
CA ILE A 276 -7.00 -15.75 9.67
C ILE A 276 -6.76 -16.52 8.36
N PRO A 277 -7.20 -17.78 8.23
CA PRO A 277 -7.15 -18.51 6.96
C PRO A 277 -7.98 -17.78 5.89
N VAL A 278 -7.41 -17.59 4.70
CA VAL A 278 -8.10 -16.90 3.58
C VAL A 278 -9.43 -17.58 3.22
N SER A 279 -9.51 -18.90 3.34
CA SER A 279 -10.75 -19.69 3.14
C SER A 279 -11.87 -19.32 4.09
N SER A 280 -11.55 -18.75 5.27
CA SER A 280 -12.54 -18.33 6.27
C SER A 280 -13.12 -16.95 6.01
N LEU A 281 -12.56 -16.17 5.06
CA LEU A 281 -12.99 -14.79 4.79
C LEU A 281 -14.39 -14.68 4.17
N THR A 282 -14.98 -15.76 3.68
CA THR A 282 -16.36 -15.80 3.23
C THR A 282 -17.34 -15.94 4.40
N ASN A 283 -16.88 -16.22 5.62
CA ASN A 283 -17.71 -16.21 6.83
C ASN A 283 -17.97 -14.75 7.22
N PRO A 284 -19.25 -14.30 7.30
CA PRO A 284 -19.59 -12.91 7.61
C PRO A 284 -19.01 -12.41 8.92
N GLU A 285 -19.07 -13.23 9.96
CA GLU A 285 -18.63 -12.84 11.30
C GLU A 285 -17.11 -12.68 11.37
N ILE A 286 -16.36 -13.64 10.81
CA ILE A 286 -14.89 -13.57 10.73
C ILE A 286 -14.47 -12.35 9.92
N ASN A 287 -15.11 -12.10 8.80
CA ASN A 287 -14.75 -11.00 7.90
C ASN A 287 -15.01 -9.63 8.54
N ILE A 288 -16.17 -9.44 9.19
CA ILE A 288 -16.51 -8.19 9.89
C ILE A 288 -15.61 -7.98 11.11
N SER A 289 -15.30 -9.03 11.88
CA SER A 289 -14.40 -8.92 13.04
C SER A 289 -12.97 -8.57 12.60
N ALA A 290 -12.48 -9.13 11.49
CA ALA A 290 -11.19 -8.79 10.91
C ALA A 290 -11.11 -7.30 10.54
N SER A 291 -12.14 -6.78 9.86
CA SER A 291 -12.24 -5.36 9.54
C SER A 291 -12.23 -4.47 10.78
N ALA A 292 -12.98 -4.84 11.81
CA ALA A 292 -13.00 -4.10 13.08
C ALA A 292 -11.60 -4.08 13.74
N THR A 293 -10.85 -5.18 13.66
CA THR A 293 -9.46 -5.25 14.14
C THR A 293 -8.55 -4.32 13.37
N CYS A 294 -8.66 -4.27 12.03
CA CYS A 294 -7.92 -3.32 11.20
C CYS A 294 -8.24 -1.87 11.57
N MET A 295 -9.52 -1.54 11.71
CA MET A 295 -9.95 -0.20 12.10
C MET A 295 -9.46 0.19 13.51
N ALA A 296 -9.39 -0.75 14.45
CA ALA A 296 -8.81 -0.54 15.77
C ALA A 296 -7.28 -0.35 15.72
N LYS A 297 -6.58 -1.06 14.81
CA LYS A 297 -5.15 -0.83 14.53
C LYS A 297 -4.91 0.59 14.01
N PHE A 298 -5.70 1.04 13.04
CA PHE A 298 -5.58 2.39 12.48
C PHE A 298 -5.95 3.49 13.47
N GLU A 299 -6.90 3.25 14.40
CA GLU A 299 -7.17 4.17 15.51
C GLU A 299 -5.90 4.48 16.31
N ARG A 300 -5.13 3.45 16.65
CA ARG A 300 -3.85 3.61 17.35
C ARG A 300 -2.79 4.30 16.50
N MET A 301 -2.74 3.98 15.19
CA MET A 301 -1.76 4.57 14.29
C MET A 301 -1.96 6.06 14.08
N PHE A 302 -3.20 6.57 14.14
CA PHE A 302 -3.54 7.99 13.94
C PHE A 302 -3.96 8.70 15.23
N GLN A 303 -3.54 8.21 16.41
CA GLN A 303 -3.88 8.83 17.70
C GLN A 303 -3.32 10.26 17.89
N ASP A 304 -2.32 10.64 17.08
CA ASP A 304 -1.78 12.00 17.00
C ASP A 304 -2.81 13.01 16.44
N ILE A 305 -3.86 12.57 15.77
CA ILE A 305 -4.97 13.42 15.33
C ILE A 305 -5.96 13.52 16.47
N GLY A 306 -6.02 14.69 17.13
CA GLY A 306 -6.82 14.91 18.34
C GLY A 306 -8.32 14.82 18.12
N ASP A 307 -8.82 15.33 16.98
CA ASP A 307 -10.25 15.27 16.63
C ASP A 307 -10.64 13.84 16.19
N PRO A 308 -11.55 13.15 16.92
CA PRO A 308 -11.97 11.80 16.57
C PRO A 308 -12.70 11.71 15.23
N PHE A 309 -13.41 12.78 14.81
CA PHE A 309 -14.14 12.80 13.55
C PHE A 309 -13.17 12.95 12.36
N GLU A 310 -12.16 13.82 12.49
CA GLU A 310 -11.08 13.89 11.53
C GLU A 310 -10.33 12.55 11.47
N ARG A 311 -9.86 12.03 12.61
CA ARG A 311 -9.15 10.75 12.73
C ARG A 311 -9.88 9.60 12.03
N LEU A 312 -11.22 9.58 12.10
CA LEU A 312 -12.04 8.58 11.42
C LEU A 312 -11.84 8.59 9.90
N LYS A 313 -11.75 9.77 9.28
CA LYS A 313 -11.51 9.91 7.84
C LYS A 313 -10.13 9.34 7.44
N PHE A 314 -9.11 9.59 8.25
CA PHE A 314 -7.77 9.03 8.05
C PHE A 314 -7.75 7.50 8.17
N ARG A 315 -8.52 6.94 9.10
CA ARG A 315 -8.66 5.48 9.27
C ARG A 315 -9.31 4.84 8.05
N LEU A 316 -10.37 5.45 7.51
CA LEU A 316 -11.01 5.02 6.27
C LEU A 316 -10.04 5.10 5.08
N ALA A 317 -9.32 6.19 4.97
CA ALA A 317 -8.29 6.36 3.93
C ALA A 317 -7.19 5.30 4.04
N ALA A 318 -6.71 5.03 5.25
CA ALA A 318 -5.72 3.99 5.52
C ALA A 318 -6.23 2.57 5.22
N TYR A 319 -7.51 2.32 5.43
CA TYR A 319 -8.14 1.05 5.06
C TYR A 319 -8.11 0.81 3.55
N ASN A 320 -8.36 1.86 2.77
CA ASN A 320 -8.38 1.78 1.31
C ASN A 320 -6.98 1.77 0.67
N ALA A 321 -6.09 2.66 1.12
CA ALA A 321 -4.81 2.92 0.46
C ALA A 321 -3.58 2.43 1.25
N GLY A 322 -3.77 1.95 2.46
CA GLY A 322 -2.68 1.67 3.38
C GLY A 322 -2.23 2.90 4.19
N PRO A 323 -1.89 2.69 5.46
CA PRO A 323 -1.62 3.78 6.40
C PRO A 323 -0.37 4.61 6.02
N TRP A 324 0.60 4.02 5.38
CA TRP A 324 1.86 4.68 5.06
C TRP A 324 1.75 5.66 3.90
N HIS A 325 0.94 5.38 2.89
CA HIS A 325 0.58 6.38 1.87
C HIS A 325 -0.12 7.60 2.48
N ILE A 326 -0.97 7.38 3.47
CA ILE A 326 -1.63 8.47 4.17
C ILE A 326 -0.63 9.27 5.02
N ARG A 327 0.35 8.62 5.65
CA ARG A 327 1.45 9.31 6.35
C ARG A 327 2.32 10.12 5.39
N ASP A 328 2.59 9.62 4.19
CA ASP A 328 3.26 10.38 3.13
C ASP A 328 2.46 11.63 2.74
N ALA A 329 1.15 11.50 2.54
CA ALA A 329 0.27 12.63 2.25
C ALA A 329 0.26 13.67 3.39
N MET A 330 0.25 13.24 4.65
CA MET A 330 0.37 14.13 5.82
C MET A 330 1.71 14.87 5.84
N ALA A 331 2.81 14.19 5.50
CA ALA A 331 4.14 14.80 5.41
C ALA A 331 4.18 15.86 4.30
N LEU A 332 3.60 15.56 3.13
CA LEU A 332 3.48 16.50 2.01
C LEU A 332 2.60 17.70 2.38
N THR A 333 1.50 17.49 3.07
CA THR A 333 0.61 18.55 3.57
C THR A 333 1.34 19.50 4.50
N ARG A 334 2.14 18.97 5.43
CA ARG A 334 2.96 19.76 6.35
C ARG A 334 4.02 20.58 5.59
N GLN A 335 4.66 20.01 4.59
CA GLN A 335 5.64 20.71 3.74
C GLN A 335 5.00 21.90 3.00
N HIS A 336 3.71 21.78 2.63
CA HIS A 336 2.96 22.87 1.99
C HIS A 336 2.35 23.88 2.99
N GLY A 337 2.71 23.81 4.28
CA GLY A 337 2.23 24.75 5.31
C GLY A 337 0.75 24.57 5.67
N LYS A 338 0.11 23.45 5.29
CA LYS A 338 -1.27 23.11 5.63
C LYS A 338 -1.34 22.21 6.87
N ASN A 339 -2.55 22.03 7.40
CA ASN A 339 -2.77 21.22 8.61
C ASN A 339 -2.78 19.72 8.28
N PRO A 340 -1.74 18.95 8.72
CA PRO A 340 -1.65 17.52 8.43
C PRO A 340 -2.64 16.66 9.23
N HIS A 341 -3.40 17.25 10.17
CA HIS A 341 -4.40 16.57 10.98
C HIS A 341 -5.84 16.88 10.54
N ARG A 342 -6.01 17.62 9.46
CA ARG A 342 -7.29 17.94 8.86
C ARG A 342 -7.42 17.22 7.52
N TRP A 343 -8.46 16.41 7.39
CA TRP A 343 -8.63 15.55 6.19
C TRP A 343 -8.73 16.36 4.89
N ASP A 344 -9.46 17.48 4.88
CA ASP A 344 -9.61 18.27 3.66
C ASP A 344 -8.27 18.78 3.12
N ASP A 345 -7.34 19.16 4.01
CA ASP A 345 -6.00 19.58 3.64
C ASP A 345 -5.13 18.40 3.15
N VAL A 346 -5.28 17.23 3.80
CA VAL A 346 -4.52 16.02 3.44
C VAL A 346 -5.06 15.37 2.18
N ALA A 347 -6.37 15.43 1.93
CA ALA A 347 -6.99 14.91 0.70
C ALA A 347 -6.41 15.54 -0.57
N GLU A 348 -6.08 16.84 -0.54
CA GLU A 348 -5.38 17.48 -1.65
C GLU A 348 -3.98 16.87 -1.90
N SER A 349 -3.26 16.57 -0.83
CA SER A 349 -1.96 15.91 -0.93
C SER A 349 -2.08 14.45 -1.38
N VAL A 350 -3.12 13.74 -0.94
CA VAL A 350 -3.45 12.39 -1.43
C VAL A 350 -3.66 12.40 -2.95
N LEU A 351 -4.39 13.39 -3.48
CA LEU A 351 -4.57 13.54 -4.94
C LEU A 351 -3.25 13.80 -5.67
N LYS A 352 -2.37 14.59 -5.08
CA LYS A 352 -1.05 14.91 -5.65
C LYS A 352 -0.10 13.70 -5.73
N LEU A 353 -0.27 12.69 -4.87
CA LEU A 353 0.55 11.47 -4.92
C LEU A 353 0.33 10.61 -6.17
N SER A 354 -0.57 10.99 -7.06
CA SER A 354 -0.66 10.43 -8.42
C SER A 354 0.23 11.13 -9.45
N ASP A 355 0.81 12.29 -9.12
CA ASP A 355 1.65 13.09 -10.00
C ASP A 355 3.15 12.85 -9.69
N PRO A 356 3.99 12.55 -10.71
CA PRO A 356 5.42 12.35 -10.57
C PRO A 356 6.18 13.50 -9.89
N ALA A 357 5.66 14.74 -10.01
CA ALA A 357 6.25 15.90 -9.35
C ALA A 357 6.21 15.80 -7.82
N TYR A 358 5.27 15.01 -7.28
CA TYR A 358 5.07 14.87 -5.83
C TYR A 358 5.51 13.50 -5.32
N TYR A 359 5.07 12.38 -5.94
CA TYR A 359 5.39 11.06 -5.39
C TYR A 359 6.89 10.68 -5.49
N LYS A 360 7.69 11.43 -6.27
CA LYS A 360 9.16 11.27 -6.33
C LYS A 360 9.93 12.13 -5.33
N LEU A 361 9.24 12.96 -4.56
CA LEU A 361 9.90 13.78 -3.54
C LEU A 361 10.57 12.90 -2.46
N PRO A 362 11.75 13.29 -1.95
CA PRO A 362 12.48 12.49 -0.95
C PRO A 362 11.72 12.21 0.35
N ILE A 363 10.72 13.04 0.68
CA ILE A 363 9.87 12.84 1.86
C ILE A 363 8.82 11.75 1.66
N ILE A 364 8.52 11.37 0.42
CA ILE A 364 7.54 10.34 0.06
C ILE A 364 8.26 8.99 0.02
N LYS A 365 7.80 8.05 0.82
CA LYS A 365 8.43 6.74 1.00
C LYS A 365 7.75 5.65 0.19
N CYS A 366 6.42 5.74 0.07
CA CYS A 366 5.61 4.72 -0.60
C CYS A 366 5.44 4.98 -2.11
N GLY A 367 5.81 6.17 -2.59
CA GLY A 367 5.77 6.50 -4.01
C GLY A 367 4.36 6.77 -4.54
N TYR A 368 4.10 6.30 -5.77
CA TYR A 368 2.83 6.53 -6.47
C TYR A 368 1.64 5.88 -5.78
N MET A 369 0.51 6.61 -5.71
CA MET A 369 -0.80 6.07 -5.32
C MET A 369 -1.94 6.63 -6.18
N ARG A 370 -3.04 5.90 -6.24
CA ARG A 370 -4.28 6.31 -6.94
C ARG A 370 -5.15 7.17 -6.01
N GLY A 371 -4.67 8.36 -5.68
CA GLY A 371 -5.24 9.22 -4.65
C GLY A 371 -6.74 9.54 -4.82
N SER A 372 -7.22 9.68 -6.07
CA SER A 372 -8.63 9.95 -6.35
C SER A 372 -9.58 8.83 -5.87
N GLU A 373 -9.16 7.57 -5.90
CA GLU A 373 -9.96 6.46 -5.37
C GLU A 373 -10.14 6.57 -3.87
N THR A 374 -9.06 6.86 -3.15
CA THR A 374 -9.08 6.98 -1.70
C THR A 374 -9.91 8.18 -1.23
N VAL A 375 -9.77 9.34 -1.88
CA VAL A 375 -10.58 10.52 -1.55
C VAL A 375 -12.07 10.25 -1.80
N ASN A 376 -12.41 9.64 -2.94
CA ASN A 376 -13.77 9.25 -3.26
C ASN A 376 -14.33 8.18 -2.31
N TYR A 377 -13.50 7.23 -1.88
CA TYR A 377 -13.87 6.20 -0.91
C TYR A 377 -14.29 6.81 0.42
N VAL A 378 -13.46 7.68 0.98
CA VAL A 378 -13.79 8.38 2.25
C VAL A 378 -15.08 9.18 2.10
N SER A 379 -15.20 9.98 1.04
CA SER A 379 -16.37 10.82 0.78
C SER A 379 -17.66 9.99 0.68
N LYS A 380 -17.65 8.90 -0.10
CA LYS A 380 -18.81 8.01 -0.27
C LYS A 380 -19.25 7.36 1.04
N ILE A 381 -18.32 6.92 1.87
CA ILE A 381 -18.65 6.29 3.16
C ILE A 381 -19.22 7.32 4.12
N MET A 382 -18.61 8.49 4.23
CA MET A 382 -19.08 9.55 5.12
C MET A 382 -20.49 10.01 4.74
N GLN A 383 -20.74 10.21 3.45
CA GLN A 383 -22.05 10.58 2.93
C GLN A 383 -23.11 9.49 3.22
N ARG A 384 -22.76 8.22 3.01
CA ARG A 384 -23.66 7.09 3.27
C ARG A 384 -23.93 6.91 4.76
N TRP A 385 -22.90 7.06 5.59
CA TRP A 385 -23.10 7.03 7.04
C TRP A 385 -24.06 8.12 7.52
N SER A 386 -23.89 9.35 7.02
CA SER A 386 -24.85 10.44 7.28
C SER A 386 -26.28 10.05 6.90
N SER A 387 -26.47 9.47 5.72
CA SER A 387 -27.77 8.98 5.25
C SER A 387 -28.35 7.89 6.18
N TYR A 388 -27.53 6.93 6.63
CA TYR A 388 -27.96 5.88 7.56
C TYR A 388 -28.31 6.45 8.94
N CYS A 389 -27.63 7.48 9.40
CA CYS A 389 -27.97 8.18 10.64
C CYS A 389 -29.26 8.98 10.54
N GLY A 390 -29.55 9.60 9.38
CA GLY A 390 -30.76 10.35 9.12
C GLY A 390 -32.02 9.47 9.08
N ALA A 391 -31.93 8.32 8.43
CA ALA A 391 -33.05 7.36 8.35
C ALA A 391 -33.41 6.74 9.70
N ALA A 392 -32.46 6.57 10.61
CA ALA A 392 -32.69 5.99 11.94
C ALA A 392 -33.34 6.95 12.95
N ARG A 393 -33.53 8.23 12.63
CA ARG A 393 -34.19 9.20 13.52
C ARG A 393 -35.72 8.99 13.69
N GLY A 394 -36.30 8.06 12.93
CA GLY A 394 -37.73 7.72 13.06
C GLY A 394 -38.04 6.69 14.15
N GLY A 395 -37.09 6.15 14.87
CA GLY A 395 -37.30 5.15 15.94
C GLY A 395 -36.28 5.29 17.05
N GLY A 396 -36.67 5.84 18.19
CA GLY A 396 -35.76 6.05 19.31
C GLY A 396 -35.18 4.77 19.87
N VAL A 397 -33.89 4.78 20.14
CA VAL A 397 -33.21 4.35 21.38
C VAL A 397 -31.78 4.88 21.34
N SER A 398 -31.50 5.85 22.19
CA SER A 398 -30.18 6.25 22.62
C SER A 398 -29.64 5.21 23.59
N THR A 399 -28.51 4.59 23.29
CA THR A 399 -27.59 4.13 24.33
C THR A 399 -26.19 3.96 23.75
N GLY A 400 -25.24 4.65 24.34
CA GLY A 400 -23.83 4.34 24.23
C GLY A 400 -23.02 5.42 23.49
N ASN A 401 -21.99 5.92 24.15
CA ASN A 401 -20.99 6.90 23.76
C ASN A 401 -20.36 6.63 22.36
N GLY A 402 -21.13 6.77 21.31
CA GLY A 402 -20.69 6.74 19.93
C GLY A 402 -20.87 8.14 19.34
N LEU A 403 -19.86 8.64 18.68
CA LEU A 403 -19.86 9.90 17.94
C LEU A 403 -21.09 9.98 17.04
N SER A 404 -22.11 10.74 17.46
CA SER A 404 -23.24 11.11 16.61
C SER A 404 -22.87 12.41 15.92
N PRO A 405 -22.79 12.47 14.58
CA PRO A 405 -22.47 13.72 13.92
C PRO A 405 -23.64 14.72 14.11
N ASN A 406 -23.39 15.80 14.83
CA ASN A 406 -24.20 17.02 14.71
C ASN A 406 -23.81 17.67 13.37
N PHE A 407 -24.57 17.37 12.32
CA PHE A 407 -24.42 18.08 11.06
C PHE A 407 -25.19 19.40 11.18
N ASP A 408 -24.43 20.50 11.19
CA ASP A 408 -24.98 21.82 10.96
C ASP A 408 -25.43 21.89 9.47
N HIS A 409 -26.72 22.05 9.26
CA HIS A 409 -27.33 22.11 7.92
C HIS A 409 -27.10 23.45 7.20
N SER A 410 -26.20 24.30 7.69
CA SER A 410 -25.94 25.63 7.15
C SER A 410 -24.81 25.71 6.11
N VAL A 411 -24.27 24.58 5.63
CA VAL A 411 -23.25 24.63 4.56
C VAL A 411 -23.94 24.87 3.21
N PRO A 412 -23.68 26.01 2.54
CA PRO A 412 -24.25 26.28 1.21
C PRO A 412 -23.75 25.23 0.22
N GLN A 413 -24.67 24.58 -0.48
CA GLN A 413 -24.34 23.72 -1.61
C GLN A 413 -23.67 24.55 -2.70
N ARG A 414 -22.36 24.41 -2.86
CA ARG A 414 -21.66 24.95 -4.02
C ARG A 414 -22.15 24.18 -5.25
N ALA A 415 -22.67 24.95 -6.24
CA ALA A 415 -23.04 24.44 -7.54
C ALA A 415 -21.95 23.55 -8.13
N THR A 416 -22.31 22.31 -8.46
CA THR A 416 -21.44 21.35 -9.12
C THR A 416 -21.03 21.88 -10.50
N LYS A 417 -19.80 22.39 -10.63
CA LYS A 417 -19.21 22.58 -11.95
C LYS A 417 -19.01 21.21 -12.59
N LYS A 418 -19.79 20.92 -13.64
CA LYS A 418 -19.57 19.77 -14.52
C LYS A 418 -18.22 19.96 -15.22
N TYR A 419 -17.20 19.23 -14.81
CA TYR A 419 -15.99 19.07 -15.61
C TYR A 419 -16.31 18.12 -16.76
N LYS A 420 -16.33 18.66 -17.99
CA LYS A 420 -16.27 17.85 -19.20
C LYS A 420 -14.81 17.40 -19.35
N TYR A 421 -14.54 16.13 -19.10
CA TYR A 421 -13.32 15.51 -19.60
C TYR A 421 -13.61 15.02 -21.02
N HIS A 422 -12.90 15.59 -21.99
CA HIS A 422 -12.76 14.98 -23.30
C HIS A 422 -11.76 13.83 -23.17
N VAL A 423 -12.10 12.71 -23.77
CA VAL A 423 -11.38 11.42 -23.87
C VAL A 423 -10.02 11.61 -24.56
#